data_871c3494a9b010b21ab1ccd781d48259
#
_entry.id   871c3494a9b010b21ab1ccd781d48259
#
_cell.length_a   1.000
_cell.length_b   1.000
_cell.length_c   1.000
_cell.angle_alpha   90.00
_cell.angle_beta   90.00
_cell.angle_gamma   90.00
#
_symmetry.space_group_name_H-M   'P 1'
#
loop_
_entity.id
_entity.type
_entity.pdbx_description
1 polymer ?
#
loop_
_entity_poly.entity_id
_entity_poly.type
_entity_poly.pdbx_seq_one_letter_code
_entity_poly.pdbx_strand_id
1 'polypeptide(L)'
;VFVVIIPYRERLTLTATGPSHILTTSSVRCGYKRTIERIIIANKTAARGTVDIYLGGYGYNHYVYPTLTLSQAWQHFLTSDLTLREEETLEIALNGLTAGDEIEVLFTGYDEPLMPV
;
A
#
# COMPACT_ATOMS: atom_id res chain seq x y z
N VAL A 1 5.70 -29.25 -12.97
CA VAL A 1 5.30 -28.37 -11.87
C VAL A 1 5.00 -26.98 -12.42
N PHE A 2 3.82 -26.50 -12.17
CA PHE A 2 3.42 -25.16 -12.60
C PHE A 2 3.34 -24.22 -11.42
N VAL A 3 3.91 -23.04 -11.58
CA VAL A 3 3.73 -21.93 -10.63
C VAL A 3 2.69 -21.01 -11.22
N VAL A 4 1.57 -20.83 -10.52
CA VAL A 4 0.51 -19.95 -10.95
C VAL A 4 0.77 -18.58 -10.34
N ILE A 5 1.09 -17.62 -11.19
CA ILE A 5 1.28 -16.24 -10.78
C ILE A 5 0.00 -15.48 -11.09
N ILE A 6 -0.58 -14.87 -10.06
CA ILE A 6 -1.82 -14.11 -10.18
C ILE A 6 -1.48 -12.63 -10.09
N PRO A 7 -1.79 -11.84 -11.12
CA PRO A 7 -1.58 -10.40 -11.04
C PRO A 7 -2.33 -9.81 -9.83
N TYR A 8 -1.64 -8.93 -9.10
CA TYR A 8 -2.25 -8.20 -8.00
C TYR A 8 -2.31 -6.73 -8.37
N ARG A 9 -3.47 -6.15 -8.20
CA ARG A 9 -3.70 -4.73 -8.37
C ARG A 9 -4.77 -4.28 -7.39
N GLU A 10 -4.47 -3.23 -6.65
CA GLU A 10 -5.42 -2.68 -5.71
C GLU A 10 -5.36 -1.16 -5.73
N ARG A 11 -6.52 -0.54 -5.70
CA ARG A 11 -6.65 0.91 -5.62
C ARG A 11 -7.38 1.26 -4.33
N LEU A 12 -6.77 2.12 -3.53
CA LEU A 12 -7.39 2.68 -2.34
C LEU A 12 -7.62 4.16 -2.57
N THR A 13 -8.82 4.63 -2.24
CA THR A 13 -9.20 6.03 -2.36
C THR A 13 -9.72 6.54 -1.04
N LEU A 14 -9.50 7.82 -0.78
CA LEU A 14 -9.94 8.46 0.44
C LEU A 14 -10.30 9.91 0.15
N THR A 15 -11.46 10.33 0.64
CA THR A 15 -11.77 11.75 0.79
C THR A 15 -11.57 12.08 2.27
N ALA A 16 -10.60 12.93 2.56
CA ALA A 16 -10.22 13.23 3.93
C ALA A 16 -11.36 13.96 4.67
N THR A 17 -11.62 13.53 5.89
CA THR A 17 -12.55 14.18 6.80
C THR A 17 -11.85 14.91 7.94
N GLY A 18 -10.54 14.75 8.03
CA GLY A 18 -9.68 15.35 9.04
C GLY A 18 -8.21 15.16 8.67
N PRO A 19 -7.28 15.51 9.59
CA PRO A 19 -5.86 15.53 9.27
C PRO A 19 -5.20 14.17 9.20
N SER A 20 -5.77 13.14 9.81
CA SER A 20 -5.12 11.83 9.90
C SER A 20 -6.06 10.70 9.47
N HIS A 21 -5.53 9.81 8.65
CA HIS A 21 -6.25 8.63 8.19
C HIS A 21 -5.31 7.46 8.00
N ILE A 22 -5.86 6.25 8.06
CA ILE A 22 -5.12 5.02 7.75
C ILE A 22 -5.90 4.27 6.68
N LEU A 23 -5.21 3.93 5.60
CA LEU A 23 -5.71 3.05 4.56
C LEU A 23 -5.00 1.71 4.68
N THR A 24 -5.73 0.62 4.50
CA THR A 24 -5.19 -0.72 4.63
C THR A 24 -5.49 -1.53 3.38
N THR A 25 -4.48 -2.20 2.83
CA THR A 25 -4.67 -3.10 1.70
C THR A 25 -5.42 -4.36 2.13
N SER A 26 -5.95 -5.11 1.17
CA SER A 26 -6.45 -6.44 1.44
C SER A 26 -5.32 -7.34 1.92
N SER A 27 -5.63 -8.27 2.82
CA SER A 27 -4.64 -9.22 3.30
C SER A 27 -4.29 -10.25 2.23
N VAL A 28 -3.08 -10.77 2.32
CA VAL A 28 -2.64 -11.87 1.44
C VAL A 28 -3.38 -13.13 1.87
N ARG A 29 -3.99 -13.82 0.91
CA ARG A 29 -4.74 -15.03 1.22
C ARG A 29 -3.84 -16.18 1.67
N CYS A 30 -4.43 -17.07 2.45
CA CYS A 30 -3.76 -18.25 2.97
C CYS A 30 -3.19 -19.11 1.82
N GLY A 31 -1.96 -19.57 1.96
CA GLY A 31 -1.27 -20.38 0.94
C GLY A 31 -0.56 -19.58 -0.13
N TYR A 32 -0.55 -18.24 -0.03
CA TYR A 32 0.07 -17.36 -1.00
C TYR A 32 1.05 -16.39 -0.35
N LYS A 33 1.93 -15.85 -1.16
CA LYS A 33 2.73 -14.68 -0.82
C LYS A 33 2.51 -13.64 -1.90
N ARG A 34 2.62 -12.38 -1.53
CA ARG A 34 2.42 -11.24 -2.44
C ARG A 34 3.71 -10.46 -2.57
N THR A 35 4.12 -10.22 -3.80
CA THR A 35 5.22 -9.31 -4.09
C THR A 35 4.63 -8.00 -4.59
N ILE A 36 4.96 -6.91 -3.92
CA ILE A 36 4.57 -5.57 -4.32
C ILE A 36 5.71 -4.99 -5.16
N GLU A 37 5.42 -4.70 -6.42
CA GLU A 37 6.42 -4.15 -7.33
C GLU A 37 6.40 -2.63 -7.37
N ARG A 38 5.22 -2.04 -7.18
CA ARG A 38 5.05 -0.60 -7.29
C ARG A 38 3.93 -0.10 -6.39
N ILE A 39 4.18 1.04 -5.76
CA ILE A 39 3.18 1.80 -5.02
C ILE A 39 3.18 3.21 -5.60
N ILE A 40 2.01 3.69 -6.01
CA ILE A 40 1.85 5.02 -6.57
C ILE A 40 0.84 5.77 -5.71
N ILE A 41 1.17 6.98 -5.29
CA ILE A 41 0.31 7.76 -4.41
C ILE A 41 0.25 9.22 -4.86
N ALA A 42 -0.91 9.84 -4.70
CA ALA A 42 -1.11 11.25 -4.96
C ALA A 42 -2.18 11.83 -4.05
N ASN A 43 -1.99 13.09 -3.65
CA ASN A 43 -3.06 13.93 -3.10
C ASN A 43 -3.56 14.79 -4.25
N LYS A 44 -4.69 14.42 -4.83
CA LYS A 44 -5.19 15.08 -6.04
C LYS A 44 -5.65 16.51 -5.83
N THR A 45 -5.92 16.88 -4.59
CA THR A 45 -6.45 18.21 -4.27
C THR A 45 -5.35 19.24 -4.10
N ALA A 46 -4.27 18.89 -3.40
CA ALA A 46 -3.18 19.81 -3.13
C ALA A 46 -1.90 19.07 -2.74
N ALA A 47 -0.77 19.76 -2.88
CA ALA A 47 0.53 19.24 -2.45
C ALA A 47 0.69 19.45 -0.94
N ARG A 48 0.05 18.61 -0.15
CA ARG A 48 0.14 18.65 1.31
C ARG A 48 -0.09 17.28 1.92
N GLY A 49 0.34 17.14 3.15
CA GLY A 49 0.24 15.90 3.89
C GLY A 49 1.49 15.05 3.77
N THR A 50 1.58 14.06 4.63
CA THR A 50 2.67 13.11 4.64
C THR A 50 2.11 11.70 4.65
N VAL A 51 2.91 10.75 4.16
CA VAL A 51 2.55 9.35 4.16
C VAL A 51 3.67 8.52 4.76
N ASP A 52 3.28 7.58 5.63
CA ASP A 52 4.15 6.55 6.17
C ASP A 52 3.56 5.20 5.79
N ILE A 53 4.42 4.27 5.39
CA ILE A 53 3.98 2.95 4.97
C ILE A 53 4.49 1.92 5.97
N TYR A 54 3.57 1.12 6.51
CA TYR A 54 3.84 0.08 7.49
C TYR A 54 3.45 -1.28 6.96
N LEU A 55 4.24 -2.28 7.32
CA LEU A 55 3.85 -3.67 7.18
C LEU A 55 3.02 -4.04 8.41
N GLY A 56 1.78 -4.47 8.20
CA GLY A 56 0.86 -4.85 9.26
C GLY A 56 0.43 -6.30 9.17
N GLY A 57 -0.19 -6.78 10.22
CA GLY A 57 -0.70 -8.14 10.33
C GLY A 57 -0.27 -8.75 11.67
N TYR A 58 -0.99 -9.77 12.13
CA TYR A 58 -0.69 -10.47 13.39
C TYR A 58 -0.47 -9.55 14.59
N GLY A 59 -1.10 -8.35 14.60
CA GLY A 59 -1.02 -7.41 15.71
C GLY A 59 0.28 -6.61 15.81
N TYR A 60 1.07 -6.57 14.76
CA TYR A 60 2.27 -5.76 14.71
C TYR A 60 2.30 -4.83 13.50
N ASN A 61 3.08 -3.75 13.61
CA ASN A 61 3.32 -2.81 12.52
C ASN A 61 4.81 -2.57 12.40
N HIS A 62 5.34 -2.72 11.19
CA HIS A 62 6.73 -2.41 10.88
C HIS A 62 6.80 -1.28 9.86
N TYR A 63 7.57 -0.26 10.20
CA TYR A 63 7.83 0.85 9.30
C TYR A 63 8.65 0.36 8.11
N VAL A 64 8.14 0.60 6.91
CA VAL A 64 8.73 0.06 5.67
C VAL A 64 9.50 1.12 4.89
N TYR A 65 8.95 2.32 4.79
CA TYR A 65 9.53 3.41 4.00
C TYR A 65 9.60 4.70 4.81
N PRO A 66 10.62 5.55 4.53
CA PRO A 66 10.69 6.87 5.14
C PRO A 66 9.47 7.71 4.79
N THR A 67 9.15 8.63 5.67
CA THR A 67 8.04 9.57 5.48
C THR A 67 8.21 10.34 4.18
N LEU A 68 7.16 10.38 3.38
CA LEU A 68 7.12 11.10 2.12
C LEU A 68 6.09 12.21 2.19
N THR A 69 6.44 13.39 1.69
CA THR A 69 5.50 14.49 1.52
C THR A 69 4.68 14.28 0.24
N LEU A 70 3.37 14.40 0.36
CA LEU A 70 2.46 14.17 -0.76
C LEU A 70 2.48 15.32 -1.77
N SER A 71 2.34 14.97 -3.04
CA SER A 71 2.26 15.89 -4.16
C SER A 71 0.95 15.66 -4.91
N GLN A 72 0.54 16.64 -5.73
CA GLN A 72 -0.61 16.45 -6.63
C GLN A 72 -0.28 15.50 -7.78
N ALA A 73 0.98 15.43 -8.18
CA ALA A 73 1.44 14.47 -9.18
C ALA A 73 1.61 13.10 -8.53
N TRP A 74 1.43 12.05 -9.33
CA TRP A 74 1.68 10.70 -8.89
C TRP A 74 3.14 10.51 -8.49
N GLN A 75 3.34 10.04 -7.27
CA GLN A 75 4.65 9.71 -6.75
C GLN A 75 4.81 8.21 -6.71
N HIS A 76 5.96 7.75 -7.18
CA HIS A 76 6.27 6.33 -7.22
C HIS A 76 7.17 5.96 -6.06
N PHE A 77 6.75 4.94 -5.32
CA PHE A 77 7.64 4.20 -4.45
C PHE A 77 8.13 2.99 -5.24
N LEU A 78 9.41 2.95 -5.49
CA LEU A 78 10.01 1.76 -6.07
C LEU A 78 10.23 0.75 -4.96
N THR A 79 9.50 -0.33 -5.02
CA THR A 79 9.70 -1.42 -4.09
C THR A 79 10.58 -2.45 -4.79
N SER A 80 11.80 -2.61 -4.37
CA SER A 80 12.57 -3.77 -4.81
C SER A 80 12.15 -4.94 -3.94
N ASP A 81 11.22 -5.74 -4.48
CA ASP A 81 10.83 -7.03 -3.91
C ASP A 81 10.29 -6.99 -2.47
N LEU A 82 9.39 -6.05 -2.19
CA LEU A 82 8.65 -6.07 -0.95
C LEU A 82 7.68 -7.26 -0.97
N THR A 83 7.92 -8.25 -0.10
CA THR A 83 7.11 -9.46 -0.04
C THR A 83 6.25 -9.46 1.22
N LEU A 84 4.96 -9.68 1.03
CA LEU A 84 3.99 -9.87 2.10
C LEU A 84 3.70 -11.36 2.25
N ARG A 85 3.63 -11.82 3.49
CA ARG A 85 3.25 -13.20 3.83
C ARG A 85 1.74 -13.31 4.00
N GLU A 86 1.28 -14.53 4.22
CA GLU A 86 -0.13 -14.79 4.51
C GLU A 86 -0.65 -13.86 5.60
N GLU A 87 -1.86 -13.32 5.37
CA GLU A 87 -2.59 -12.44 6.29
C GLU A 87 -1.93 -11.09 6.58
N GLU A 88 -0.77 -10.81 6.02
CA GLU A 88 -0.15 -9.49 6.15
C GLU A 88 -0.82 -8.48 5.22
N THR A 89 -0.74 -7.21 5.62
CA THR A 89 -1.28 -6.07 4.89
C THR A 89 -0.24 -4.95 4.86
N LEU A 90 -0.41 -4.00 3.94
CA LEU A 90 0.26 -2.71 4.03
C LEU A 90 -0.71 -1.70 4.62
N GLU A 91 -0.24 -0.92 5.56
CA GLU A 91 -0.97 0.20 6.13
C GLU A 91 -0.35 1.50 5.67
N ILE A 92 -1.20 2.38 5.16
CA ILE A 92 -0.81 3.69 4.64
C ILE A 92 -1.32 4.72 5.62
N ALA A 93 -0.42 5.26 6.45
CA ALA A 93 -0.75 6.25 7.45
C ALA A 93 -0.58 7.65 6.85
N LEU A 94 -1.66 8.41 6.80
CA LEU A 94 -1.70 9.74 6.22
C LEU A 94 -1.87 10.77 7.32
N ASN A 95 -1.08 11.84 7.29
CA ASN A 95 -1.12 12.91 8.27
C ASN A 95 -1.02 14.28 7.57
N GLY A 96 -1.45 15.32 8.27
CA GLY A 96 -1.36 16.69 7.75
C GLY A 96 -2.32 16.98 6.60
N LEU A 97 -3.38 16.21 6.45
CA LEU A 97 -4.41 16.43 5.43
C LEU A 97 -5.38 17.52 5.87
N THR A 98 -6.09 18.08 4.90
CA THR A 98 -7.22 18.99 5.12
C THR A 98 -8.50 18.28 4.69
N ALA A 99 -9.59 18.50 5.42
CA ALA A 99 -10.88 17.93 5.04
C ALA A 99 -11.22 18.28 3.59
N GLY A 100 -11.63 17.28 2.82
CA GLY A 100 -11.89 17.40 1.39
C GLY A 100 -10.74 16.98 0.50
N ASP A 101 -9.54 16.73 1.02
CA ASP A 101 -8.43 16.21 0.22
C ASP A 101 -8.76 14.84 -0.32
N GLU A 102 -8.49 14.64 -1.61
CA GLU A 102 -8.70 13.38 -2.28
C GLU A 102 -7.36 12.66 -2.47
N ILE A 103 -7.23 11.53 -1.79
CA ILE A 103 -6.03 10.72 -1.84
C ILE A 103 -6.32 9.46 -2.64
N GLU A 104 -5.38 9.08 -3.48
CA GLU A 104 -5.46 7.84 -4.25
C GLU A 104 -4.13 7.11 -4.18
N VAL A 105 -4.21 5.81 -3.90
CA VAL A 105 -3.04 4.93 -3.83
C VAL A 105 -3.30 3.73 -4.72
N LEU A 106 -2.34 3.39 -5.55
CA LEU A 106 -2.40 2.23 -6.43
C LEU A 106 -1.23 1.30 -6.13
N PHE A 107 -1.55 0.03 -5.92
CA PHE A 107 -0.57 -1.04 -5.70
C PHE A 107 -0.58 -1.97 -6.90
N THR A 108 0.59 -2.38 -7.34
CA THR A 108 0.72 -3.41 -8.38
C THR A 108 1.78 -4.42 -7.97
N GLY A 109 1.58 -5.65 -8.37
CA GLY A 109 2.49 -6.75 -8.09
C GLY A 109 1.88 -8.07 -8.51
N TYR A 110 2.19 -9.12 -7.78
CA TYR A 110 1.65 -10.44 -8.06
C TYR A 110 1.61 -11.31 -6.81
N ASP A 111 0.67 -12.26 -6.83
CA ASP A 111 0.54 -13.30 -5.81
C ASP A 111 1.01 -14.62 -6.41
N GLU A 112 1.71 -15.40 -5.61
CA GLU A 112 2.13 -16.74 -6.02
C GLU A 112 1.95 -17.73 -4.87
N PRO A 113 1.69 -19.02 -5.16
CA PRO A 113 1.57 -20.02 -4.13
C PRO A 113 2.87 -20.17 -3.34
N LEU A 114 2.77 -20.43 -2.05
CA LEU A 114 3.93 -20.69 -1.20
C LEU A 114 4.62 -21.98 -1.59
N MET A 115 3.84 -22.96 -2.06
CA MET A 115 4.35 -24.25 -2.49
C MET A 115 3.96 -24.48 -3.95
N PRO A 116 4.93 -24.70 -4.84
CA PRO A 116 4.64 -25.09 -6.22
C PRO A 116 3.87 -26.39 -6.25
N VAL A 117 2.90 -26.48 -7.12
CA VAL A 117 2.09 -27.68 -7.28
C VAL A 117 2.57 -28.49 -8.45
#